data_5ad36fc048edc5137b8e886f0df2e6af
#
_entry.id   5ad36fc048edc5137b8e886f0df2e6af
#
_cell.length_a   1.000
_cell.length_b   1.000
_cell.length_c   1.000
_cell.angle_alpha   90.00
_cell.angle_beta   90.00
_cell.angle_gamma   90.00
#
_symmetry.space_group_name_H-M   'P 1'
#
loop_
_entity.id
_entity.type
_entity.pdbx_description
1 polymer ?
#
loop_
_entity_poly.entity_id
_entity_poly.type
_entity_poly.pdbx_seq_one_letter_code
_entity_poly.pdbx_strand_id
1 'polypeptide(L)'
;DECLKYGIEPLVTMFHFDLPQALAEKGGWGRRECTDAFVRFAKVLFENFGDRVKYWLTINEQNMLTLVGPLIGTFNTEGVANIQKELYRQNHHMMLAQARAMALCHEMVPGAKIGPAPNISAVYPASCKPEDITAAGLFSAIRNWFYLDMAVHGVYNHQVWHFLEEQDALPEIQPGDMEFLASGHPDFIASNYYSTATAAMDDSTEEADPA
;
A
#
# COMPACT_ATOMS: atom_id res chain seq x y z
N ASP A 1 15.03 14.84 -17.63
CA ASP A 1 16.05 15.76 -18.19
C ASP A 1 15.61 17.24 -18.12
N GLU A 2 14.36 17.55 -18.46
CA GLU A 2 13.91 18.95 -18.47
C GLU A 2 13.96 19.61 -17.09
N CYS A 3 13.53 18.94 -16.04
CA CYS A 3 13.62 19.44 -14.66
C CYS A 3 15.06 19.82 -14.27
N LEU A 4 16.01 18.95 -14.61
CA LEU A 4 17.42 19.16 -14.24
C LEU A 4 18.05 20.36 -14.93
N LYS A 5 17.61 20.74 -16.14
CA LYS A 5 18.08 21.95 -16.83
C LYS A 5 17.77 23.22 -16.03
N TYR A 6 16.72 23.21 -15.23
CA TYR A 6 16.27 24.33 -14.40
C TYR A 6 16.65 24.15 -12.91
N GLY A 7 17.50 23.20 -12.59
CA GLY A 7 17.93 22.92 -11.21
C GLY A 7 16.82 22.34 -10.32
N ILE A 8 15.80 21.74 -10.93
CA ILE A 8 14.69 21.10 -10.22
C ILE A 8 15.03 19.62 -10.02
N GLU A 9 15.11 19.16 -8.78
CA GLU A 9 15.34 17.75 -8.44
C GLU A 9 14.05 16.94 -8.65
N PRO A 10 14.03 15.93 -9.52
CA PRO A 10 12.86 15.11 -9.74
C PRO A 10 12.63 14.09 -8.61
N LEU A 11 11.40 13.97 -8.15
CA LEU A 11 10.90 12.89 -7.31
C LEU A 11 9.95 12.04 -8.16
N VAL A 12 10.35 10.81 -8.49
CA VAL A 12 9.66 9.99 -9.48
C VAL A 12 8.83 8.90 -8.79
N THR A 13 7.54 8.86 -9.09
CA THR A 13 6.62 7.80 -8.66
C THR A 13 6.57 6.71 -9.73
N MET A 14 6.86 5.46 -9.35
CA MET A 14 6.90 4.32 -10.29
C MET A 14 5.51 3.86 -10.71
N PHE A 15 4.56 3.79 -9.79
CA PHE A 15 3.20 3.34 -10.05
C PHE A 15 2.16 4.29 -9.42
N HIS A 16 1.22 4.75 -10.24
CA HIS A 16 0.16 5.67 -9.82
C HIS A 16 -1.19 5.28 -10.44
N PHE A 17 -1.69 4.06 -10.08
CA PHE A 17 -2.97 3.48 -10.55
C PHE A 17 -2.99 3.09 -12.05
N ASP A 18 -1.86 3.11 -12.72
CA ASP A 18 -1.67 2.91 -14.15
C ASP A 18 -1.21 1.49 -14.51
N LEU A 19 -1.87 0.47 -13.94
CA LEU A 19 -1.53 -0.92 -14.21
C LEU A 19 -1.68 -1.23 -15.71
N PRO A 20 -0.61 -1.79 -16.37
CA PRO A 20 -0.71 -2.18 -17.76
C PRO A 20 -1.85 -3.15 -18.02
N GLN A 21 -2.65 -2.89 -19.08
CA GLN A 21 -3.83 -3.67 -19.43
C GLN A 21 -3.53 -5.17 -19.51
N ALA A 22 -2.40 -5.54 -20.11
CA ALA A 22 -1.98 -6.93 -20.26
C ALA A 22 -1.71 -7.65 -18.90
N LEU A 23 -1.42 -6.90 -17.83
CA LEU A 23 -1.31 -7.45 -16.48
C LEU A 23 -2.69 -7.48 -15.81
N ALA A 24 -3.50 -6.43 -16.00
CA ALA A 24 -4.86 -6.36 -15.47
C ALA A 24 -5.72 -7.54 -15.95
N GLU A 25 -5.69 -7.85 -17.25
CA GLU A 25 -6.40 -8.97 -17.88
C GLU A 25 -5.98 -10.35 -17.33
N LYS A 26 -4.78 -10.46 -16.77
CA LYS A 26 -4.28 -11.67 -16.13
C LYS A 26 -4.56 -11.73 -14.63
N GLY A 27 -5.32 -10.77 -14.09
CA GLY A 27 -5.68 -10.69 -12.67
C GLY A 27 -4.86 -9.70 -11.85
N GLY A 28 -4.01 -8.89 -12.49
CA GLY A 28 -3.32 -7.75 -11.89
C GLY A 28 -2.59 -8.08 -10.59
N TRP A 29 -2.74 -7.23 -9.59
CA TRP A 29 -2.14 -7.41 -8.27
C TRP A 29 -2.64 -8.63 -7.50
N GLY A 30 -3.78 -9.23 -7.90
CA GLY A 30 -4.23 -10.51 -7.39
C GLY A 30 -3.32 -11.69 -7.76
N ARG A 31 -2.37 -11.48 -8.66
CA ARG A 31 -1.42 -12.50 -9.13
C ARG A 31 -0.01 -12.13 -8.72
N ARG A 32 0.72 -13.09 -8.18
CA ARG A 32 2.11 -12.89 -7.71
C ARG A 32 3.06 -12.48 -8.85
N GLU A 33 2.76 -12.87 -10.08
CA GLU A 33 3.50 -12.47 -11.27
C GLU A 33 3.50 -10.96 -11.50
N CYS A 34 2.50 -10.25 -10.98
CA CYS A 34 2.47 -8.78 -11.01
C CYS A 34 3.57 -8.16 -10.14
N THR A 35 3.87 -8.77 -8.98
CA THR A 35 5.02 -8.40 -8.13
C THR A 35 6.33 -8.48 -8.93
N ASP A 36 6.56 -9.60 -9.64
CA ASP A 36 7.77 -9.77 -10.44
C ASP A 36 7.82 -8.79 -11.62
N ALA A 37 6.66 -8.50 -12.24
CA ALA A 37 6.58 -7.52 -13.32
C ALA A 37 6.94 -6.11 -12.81
N PHE A 38 6.46 -5.72 -11.63
CA PHE A 38 6.80 -4.43 -11.02
C PHE A 38 8.30 -4.32 -10.71
N VAL A 39 8.91 -5.36 -10.16
CA VAL A 39 10.36 -5.37 -9.87
C VAL A 39 11.18 -5.27 -11.16
N ARG A 40 10.77 -5.96 -12.25
CA ARG A 40 11.41 -5.78 -13.56
C ARG A 40 11.26 -4.36 -14.11
N PHE A 41 10.09 -3.75 -13.94
CA PHE A 41 9.86 -2.36 -14.31
C PHE A 41 10.74 -1.40 -13.51
N ALA A 42 10.82 -1.56 -12.19
CA ALA A 42 11.71 -0.79 -11.32
C ALA A 42 13.17 -0.91 -11.79
N LYS A 43 13.62 -2.13 -12.13
CA LYS A 43 14.96 -2.36 -12.66
C LYS A 43 15.22 -1.54 -13.93
N VAL A 44 14.30 -1.55 -14.87
CA VAL A 44 14.42 -0.76 -16.11
C VAL A 44 14.49 0.73 -15.83
N LEU A 45 13.72 1.22 -14.85
CA LEU A 45 13.78 2.63 -14.44
C LEU A 45 15.15 2.98 -13.84
N PHE A 46 15.70 2.13 -12.98
CA PHE A 46 17.01 2.35 -12.36
C PHE A 46 18.15 2.29 -13.39
N GLU A 47 18.11 1.35 -14.33
CA GLU A 47 19.10 1.24 -15.41
C GLU A 47 19.13 2.45 -16.33
N ASN A 48 17.96 3.07 -16.59
CA ASN A 48 17.86 4.15 -17.57
C ASN A 48 17.87 5.56 -16.98
N PHE A 49 17.55 5.71 -15.69
CA PHE A 49 17.38 7.01 -15.05
C PHE A 49 18.11 7.16 -13.70
N GLY A 50 18.70 6.07 -13.16
CA GLY A 50 19.37 6.10 -11.87
C GLY A 50 20.58 7.04 -11.81
N ASP A 51 21.18 7.38 -12.94
CA ASP A 51 22.25 8.36 -13.06
C ASP A 51 21.83 9.80 -12.76
N ARG A 52 20.50 10.11 -12.84
CA ARG A 52 19.96 11.47 -12.78
C ARG A 52 18.71 11.64 -11.93
N VAL A 53 18.08 10.56 -11.46
CA VAL A 53 16.97 10.59 -10.50
C VAL A 53 17.46 10.06 -9.16
N LYS A 54 17.41 10.92 -8.14
CA LYS A 54 17.86 10.57 -6.78
C LYS A 54 16.75 10.14 -5.84
N TYR A 55 15.51 10.54 -6.12
CA TYR A 55 14.36 10.29 -5.25
C TYR A 55 13.27 9.50 -5.97
N TRP A 56 12.87 8.38 -5.36
CA TRP A 56 11.92 7.46 -5.92
C TRP A 56 10.77 7.18 -4.96
N LEU A 57 9.56 7.14 -5.48
CA LEU A 57 8.39 6.60 -4.79
C LEU A 57 7.96 5.30 -5.45
N THR A 58 7.66 4.29 -4.66
CA THR A 58 7.29 2.97 -5.17
C THR A 58 5.86 2.97 -5.72
N ILE A 59 4.88 2.84 -4.85
CA ILE A 59 3.45 2.78 -5.19
C ILE A 59 2.75 3.97 -4.53
N ASN A 60 2.08 4.80 -5.33
CA ASN A 60 1.25 5.87 -4.81
C ASN A 60 -0.03 5.31 -4.19
N GLU A 61 -0.33 5.76 -2.98
CA GLU A 61 -1.60 5.49 -2.28
C GLU A 61 -2.04 4.01 -2.31
N GLN A 62 -1.11 3.09 -2.05
CA GLN A 62 -1.40 1.66 -2.05
C GLN A 62 -2.60 1.31 -1.17
N ASN A 63 -2.75 1.98 -0.03
CA ASN A 63 -3.87 1.79 0.87
C ASN A 63 -5.23 2.15 0.23
N MET A 64 -5.28 3.09 -0.71
CA MET A 64 -6.52 3.42 -1.42
C MET A 64 -6.94 2.30 -2.37
N LEU A 65 -6.00 1.61 -3.00
CA LEU A 65 -6.30 0.43 -3.81
C LEU A 65 -6.94 -0.69 -2.97
N THR A 66 -6.50 -0.83 -1.72
CA THR A 66 -7.01 -1.85 -0.79
C THR A 66 -8.34 -1.44 -0.15
N LEU A 67 -8.45 -0.21 0.32
CA LEU A 67 -9.60 0.24 1.12
C LEU A 67 -10.81 0.63 0.26
N VAL A 68 -10.58 1.20 -0.91
CA VAL A 68 -11.63 1.73 -1.77
C VAL A 68 -11.48 1.33 -3.24
N GLY A 69 -10.67 0.31 -3.53
CA GLY A 69 -10.42 -0.18 -4.90
C GLY A 69 -11.66 -0.42 -5.73
N PRO A 70 -12.73 -1.08 -5.21
CA PRO A 70 -13.99 -1.23 -5.92
C PRO A 70 -14.66 0.10 -6.27
N LEU A 71 -14.63 1.05 -5.35
CA LEU A 71 -15.27 2.36 -5.52
C LEU A 71 -14.57 3.23 -6.58
N ILE A 72 -13.22 3.19 -6.61
CA ILE A 72 -12.42 3.96 -7.56
C ILE A 72 -12.14 3.21 -8.88
N GLY A 73 -12.74 2.02 -9.05
CA GLY A 73 -12.66 1.24 -10.29
C GLY A 73 -11.32 0.55 -10.55
N THR A 74 -10.47 0.41 -9.54
CA THR A 74 -9.19 -0.31 -9.65
C THR A 74 -9.32 -1.81 -9.36
N PHE A 75 -10.50 -2.25 -8.90
CA PHE A 75 -10.81 -3.63 -8.60
C PHE A 75 -12.23 -3.99 -9.04
N ASN A 76 -12.37 -5.05 -9.84
CA ASN A 76 -13.66 -5.61 -10.22
C ASN A 76 -14.10 -6.65 -9.19
N THR A 77 -15.28 -6.46 -8.61
CA THR A 77 -15.87 -7.35 -7.60
C THR A 77 -16.68 -8.52 -8.19
N GLU A 78 -16.92 -8.53 -9.50
CA GLU A 78 -17.75 -9.54 -10.16
C GLU A 78 -17.18 -10.96 -9.95
N GLY A 79 -18.00 -11.86 -9.41
CA GLY A 79 -17.62 -13.25 -9.15
C GLY A 79 -16.64 -13.46 -7.97
N VAL A 80 -16.34 -12.42 -7.20
CA VAL A 80 -15.45 -12.50 -6.04
C VAL A 80 -16.24 -12.83 -4.78
N ALA A 81 -16.00 -14.01 -4.19
CA ALA A 81 -16.74 -14.51 -3.03
C ALA A 81 -16.42 -13.73 -1.72
N ASN A 82 -15.15 -13.38 -1.51
CA ASN A 82 -14.70 -12.56 -0.39
C ASN A 82 -13.84 -11.42 -0.94
N ILE A 83 -14.46 -10.26 -1.09
CA ILE A 83 -13.84 -9.05 -1.65
C ILE A 83 -12.68 -8.58 -0.76
N GLN A 84 -12.88 -8.58 0.55
CA GLN A 84 -11.87 -8.12 1.50
C GLN A 84 -10.62 -9.00 1.45
N LYS A 85 -10.77 -10.31 1.45
CA LYS A 85 -9.66 -11.26 1.31
C LYS A 85 -8.86 -11.03 0.04
N GLU A 86 -9.55 -10.78 -1.08
CA GLU A 86 -8.91 -10.50 -2.35
C GLU A 86 -8.14 -9.17 -2.32
N LEU A 87 -8.71 -8.11 -1.77
CA LEU A 87 -8.05 -6.81 -1.64
C LEU A 87 -6.79 -6.91 -0.76
N TYR A 88 -6.84 -7.63 0.36
CA TYR A 88 -5.66 -7.82 1.22
C TYR A 88 -4.64 -8.78 0.63
N ARG A 89 -5.04 -9.74 -0.21
CA ARG A 89 -4.11 -10.53 -1.03
C ARG A 89 -3.36 -9.63 -2.03
N GLN A 90 -4.06 -8.74 -2.72
CA GLN A 90 -3.43 -7.77 -3.62
C GLN A 90 -2.49 -6.84 -2.86
N ASN A 91 -2.91 -6.37 -1.69
CA ASN A 91 -2.07 -5.56 -0.82
C ASN A 91 -0.76 -6.27 -0.44
N HIS A 92 -0.83 -7.56 -0.09
CA HIS A 92 0.36 -8.35 0.23
C HIS A 92 1.34 -8.39 -0.95
N HIS A 93 0.85 -8.64 -2.17
CA HIS A 93 1.67 -8.64 -3.37
C HIS A 93 2.28 -7.27 -3.67
N MET A 94 1.54 -6.18 -3.45
CA MET A 94 2.07 -4.83 -3.58
C MET A 94 3.15 -4.52 -2.53
N MET A 95 2.97 -4.99 -1.28
CA MET A 95 4.00 -4.84 -0.23
C MET A 95 5.29 -5.55 -0.60
N LEU A 96 5.20 -6.79 -1.10
CA LEU A 96 6.36 -7.54 -1.61
C LEU A 96 7.03 -6.81 -2.77
N ALA A 97 6.25 -6.25 -3.69
CA ALA A 97 6.77 -5.48 -4.82
C ALA A 97 7.55 -4.25 -4.36
N GLN A 98 7.01 -3.49 -3.40
CA GLN A 98 7.68 -2.32 -2.82
C GLN A 98 8.99 -2.70 -2.12
N ALA A 99 8.96 -3.69 -1.23
CA ALA A 99 10.14 -4.12 -0.48
C ALA A 99 11.27 -4.55 -1.42
N ARG A 100 10.95 -5.38 -2.43
CA ARG A 100 11.93 -5.83 -3.44
C ARG A 100 12.44 -4.67 -4.31
N ALA A 101 11.59 -3.71 -4.67
CA ALA A 101 12.03 -2.54 -5.44
C ALA A 101 12.94 -1.62 -4.61
N MET A 102 12.67 -1.46 -3.31
CA MET A 102 13.53 -0.68 -2.40
C MET A 102 14.91 -1.34 -2.27
N ALA A 103 14.96 -2.65 -2.02
CA ALA A 103 16.23 -3.39 -1.95
C ALA A 103 17.02 -3.28 -3.28
N LEU A 104 16.33 -3.41 -4.41
CA LEU A 104 16.93 -3.29 -5.74
C LEU A 104 17.47 -1.86 -6.01
N CYS A 105 16.77 -0.81 -5.55
CA CYS A 105 17.23 0.57 -5.65
C CYS A 105 18.56 0.76 -4.93
N HIS A 106 18.66 0.29 -3.70
CA HIS A 106 19.88 0.40 -2.89
C HIS A 106 21.07 -0.35 -3.51
N GLU A 107 20.80 -1.48 -4.17
CA GLU A 107 21.83 -2.26 -4.88
C GLU A 107 22.30 -1.55 -6.16
N MET A 108 21.35 -1.07 -6.98
CA MET A 108 21.65 -0.60 -8.33
C MET A 108 22.02 0.88 -8.42
N VAL A 109 21.50 1.71 -7.51
CA VAL A 109 21.63 3.18 -7.57
C VAL A 109 22.19 3.71 -6.24
N PRO A 110 23.48 3.52 -5.96
CA PRO A 110 24.09 3.99 -4.72
C PRO A 110 23.85 5.50 -4.51
N GLY A 111 23.32 5.86 -3.34
CA GLY A 111 23.02 7.24 -2.96
C GLY A 111 21.64 7.74 -3.38
N ALA A 112 20.88 7.00 -4.16
CA ALA A 112 19.46 7.28 -4.35
C ALA A 112 18.67 7.00 -3.07
N LYS A 113 17.50 7.63 -2.97
CA LYS A 113 16.56 7.52 -1.86
C LYS A 113 15.21 7.02 -2.38
N ILE A 114 14.64 6.04 -1.71
CA ILE A 114 13.37 5.42 -2.11
C ILE A 114 12.45 5.22 -0.92
N GLY A 115 11.15 5.36 -1.14
CA GLY A 115 10.15 5.12 -0.10
C GLY A 115 8.73 4.94 -0.62
N PRO A 116 7.80 4.55 0.26
CA PRO A 116 6.38 4.46 -0.05
C PRO A 116 5.71 5.84 -0.04
N ALA A 117 4.52 5.93 -0.65
CA ALA A 117 3.70 7.13 -0.66
C ALA A 117 2.23 6.83 -0.29
N PRO A 118 1.94 6.40 0.95
CA PRO A 118 0.56 6.15 1.36
C PRO A 118 -0.27 7.44 1.47
N ASN A 119 -1.58 7.30 1.32
CA ASN A 119 -2.54 8.34 1.66
C ASN A 119 -2.84 8.28 3.16
N ILE A 120 -2.42 9.27 3.90
CA ILE A 120 -2.58 9.33 5.37
C ILE A 120 -3.77 10.22 5.73
N SER A 121 -4.55 9.78 6.72
CA SER A 121 -5.63 10.56 7.31
C SER A 121 -5.50 10.54 8.83
N ALA A 122 -5.44 11.70 9.47
CA ALA A 122 -5.53 11.76 10.90
C ALA A 122 -6.93 11.37 11.36
N VAL A 123 -7.02 10.42 12.28
CA VAL A 123 -8.29 9.89 12.79
C VAL A 123 -8.49 10.34 14.23
N TYR A 124 -9.62 10.96 14.49
CA TYR A 124 -10.02 11.46 15.81
C TYR A 124 -11.22 10.65 16.33
N PRO A 125 -11.31 10.37 17.65
CA PRO A 125 -12.53 9.83 18.24
C PRO A 125 -13.65 10.86 18.24
N ALA A 126 -14.89 10.43 18.04
CA ALA A 126 -16.07 11.30 18.07
C ALA A 126 -16.34 11.87 19.45
N SER A 127 -15.93 11.16 20.51
CA SER A 127 -16.01 11.61 21.90
C SER A 127 -14.89 11.00 22.74
N CYS A 128 -14.84 11.39 24.03
CA CYS A 128 -13.91 10.79 25.00
C CYS A 128 -14.39 9.44 25.56
N LYS A 129 -15.44 8.85 25.03
CA LYS A 129 -15.87 7.51 25.42
C LYS A 129 -14.83 6.47 25.03
N PRO A 130 -14.56 5.45 25.88
CA PRO A 130 -13.60 4.38 25.56
C PRO A 130 -13.88 3.68 24.23
N GLU A 131 -15.16 3.50 23.90
CA GLU A 131 -15.63 2.85 22.66
C GLU A 131 -15.21 3.65 21.42
N ASP A 132 -15.42 4.99 21.45
CA ASP A 132 -15.05 5.89 20.35
C ASP A 132 -13.52 5.97 20.20
N ILE A 133 -12.79 5.98 21.31
CA ILE A 133 -11.32 5.96 21.29
C ILE A 133 -10.82 4.65 20.67
N THR A 134 -11.43 3.51 21.01
CA THR A 134 -11.09 2.20 20.46
C THR A 134 -11.39 2.14 18.96
N ALA A 135 -12.58 2.63 18.54
CA ALA A 135 -12.97 2.69 17.13
C ALA A 135 -11.99 3.57 16.32
N ALA A 136 -11.62 4.74 16.83
CA ALA A 136 -10.64 5.62 16.18
C ALA A 136 -9.26 4.97 16.08
N GLY A 137 -8.83 4.25 17.13
CA GLY A 137 -7.59 3.49 17.13
C GLY A 137 -7.55 2.41 16.07
N LEU A 138 -8.59 1.56 15.98
CA LEU A 138 -8.70 0.52 14.97
C LEU A 138 -8.79 1.11 13.55
N PHE A 139 -9.61 2.13 13.34
CA PHE A 139 -9.71 2.78 12.04
C PHE A 139 -8.38 3.40 11.61
N SER A 140 -7.65 4.05 12.51
CA SER A 140 -6.30 4.56 12.25
C SER A 140 -5.32 3.42 11.91
N ALA A 141 -5.42 2.28 12.60
CA ALA A 141 -4.57 1.12 12.30
C ALA A 141 -4.85 0.58 10.88
N ILE A 142 -6.11 0.37 10.52
CA ILE A 142 -6.52 -0.09 9.19
C ILE A 142 -6.16 0.93 8.10
N ARG A 143 -6.36 2.22 8.36
CA ARG A 143 -6.20 3.30 7.38
C ARG A 143 -4.75 3.66 7.11
N ASN A 144 -3.90 3.65 8.17
CA ASN A 144 -2.55 4.19 8.14
C ASN A 144 -1.49 3.16 8.57
N TRP A 145 -1.56 2.69 9.81
CA TRP A 145 -0.47 1.96 10.45
C TRP A 145 -0.18 0.61 9.81
N PHE A 146 -1.19 -0.08 9.31
CA PHE A 146 -1.03 -1.36 8.62
C PHE A 146 -0.02 -1.28 7.45
N TYR A 147 -0.07 -0.19 6.70
CA TYR A 147 0.82 0.04 5.56
C TYR A 147 2.19 0.56 5.99
N LEU A 148 2.23 1.40 7.02
CA LEU A 148 3.47 1.97 7.53
C LEU A 148 4.31 0.94 8.27
N ASP A 149 3.70 0.13 9.15
CA ASP A 149 4.39 -0.93 9.90
C ASP A 149 5.03 -1.93 8.93
N MET A 150 4.29 -2.31 7.88
CA MET A 150 4.79 -3.21 6.86
C MET A 150 5.95 -2.61 6.07
N ALA A 151 5.82 -1.35 5.64
CA ALA A 151 6.84 -0.70 4.82
C ALA A 151 8.13 -0.42 5.61
N VAL A 152 8.02 -0.08 6.90
CA VAL A 152 9.16 0.33 7.74
C VAL A 152 9.78 -0.83 8.51
N HIS A 153 8.94 -1.71 9.03
CA HIS A 153 9.36 -2.79 9.93
C HIS A 153 9.27 -4.19 9.31
N GLY A 154 8.62 -4.32 8.14
CA GLY A 154 8.41 -5.61 7.49
C GLY A 154 7.48 -6.56 8.24
N VAL A 155 6.61 -6.01 9.11
CA VAL A 155 5.70 -6.80 9.94
C VAL A 155 4.27 -6.31 9.78
N TYR A 156 3.32 -7.23 9.90
CA TYR A 156 1.91 -6.88 9.94
C TYR A 156 1.53 -6.27 11.28
N ASN A 157 0.74 -5.19 11.23
CA ASN A 157 0.13 -4.61 12.43
C ASN A 157 -0.78 -5.63 13.10
N HIS A 158 -0.52 -5.99 14.36
CA HIS A 158 -1.23 -7.05 15.08
C HIS A 158 -2.72 -6.80 15.23
N GLN A 159 -3.13 -5.55 15.46
CA GLN A 159 -4.54 -5.20 15.63
C GLN A 159 -5.32 -5.42 14.31
N VAL A 160 -4.73 -5.01 13.19
CA VAL A 160 -5.36 -5.21 11.87
C VAL A 160 -5.29 -6.67 11.46
N TRP A 161 -4.20 -7.38 11.77
CA TRP A 161 -4.10 -8.81 11.49
C TRP A 161 -5.22 -9.60 12.16
N HIS A 162 -5.47 -9.36 13.44
CA HIS A 162 -6.55 -9.99 14.18
C HIS A 162 -7.94 -9.64 13.62
N PHE A 163 -8.17 -8.36 13.29
CA PHE A 163 -9.39 -7.95 12.61
C PHE A 163 -9.63 -8.70 11.29
N LEU A 164 -8.59 -8.87 10.46
CA LEU A 164 -8.69 -9.62 9.21
C LEU A 164 -8.92 -11.13 9.42
N GLU A 165 -8.36 -11.69 10.48
CA GLU A 165 -8.59 -13.09 10.86
C GLU A 165 -10.05 -13.34 11.20
N GLU A 166 -10.68 -12.46 11.97
CA GLU A 166 -12.11 -12.53 12.30
C GLU A 166 -13.01 -12.42 11.07
N GLN A 167 -12.56 -11.74 10.02
CA GLN A 167 -13.29 -11.53 8.76
C GLN A 167 -12.97 -12.62 7.69
N ASP A 168 -12.20 -13.65 8.01
CA ASP A 168 -11.62 -14.61 7.02
C ASP A 168 -10.95 -13.92 5.84
N ALA A 169 -10.25 -12.81 6.09
CA ALA A 169 -9.66 -11.93 5.08
C ALA A 169 -8.12 -11.90 5.09
N LEU A 170 -7.48 -12.80 5.83
CA LEU A 170 -6.02 -12.89 5.85
C LEU A 170 -5.46 -13.22 4.47
N PRO A 171 -4.40 -12.54 4.02
CA PRO A 171 -3.67 -12.93 2.83
C PRO A 171 -2.91 -14.23 3.05
N GLU A 172 -2.69 -14.99 1.98
CA GLU A 172 -1.81 -16.15 2.00
C GLU A 172 -0.35 -15.69 2.04
N ILE A 173 0.37 -16.06 3.10
CA ILE A 173 1.79 -15.81 3.27
C ILE A 173 2.57 -17.05 2.80
N GLN A 174 3.44 -16.90 1.81
CA GLN A 174 4.30 -17.99 1.34
C GLN A 174 5.65 -17.97 2.07
N PRO A 175 6.36 -19.12 2.11
CA PRO A 175 7.71 -19.17 2.65
C PRO A 175 8.62 -18.13 1.98
N GLY A 176 9.33 -17.33 2.76
CA GLY A 176 10.23 -16.28 2.29
C GLY A 176 9.59 -14.89 2.14
N ASP A 177 8.25 -14.76 2.20
CA ASP A 177 7.60 -13.47 2.04
C ASP A 177 7.96 -12.48 3.15
N MET A 178 7.95 -12.95 4.40
CA MET A 178 8.25 -12.08 5.53
C MET A 178 9.71 -11.64 5.54
N GLU A 179 10.64 -12.48 5.09
CA GLU A 179 12.04 -12.14 4.91
C GLU A 179 12.22 -11.08 3.80
N PHE A 180 11.48 -11.18 2.70
CA PHE A 180 11.49 -10.14 1.67
C PHE A 180 10.91 -8.82 2.19
N LEU A 181 9.81 -8.86 2.91
CA LEU A 181 9.23 -7.65 3.51
C LEU A 181 10.20 -6.99 4.48
N ALA A 182 10.85 -7.77 5.34
CA ALA A 182 11.85 -7.26 6.29
C ALA A 182 13.13 -6.74 5.62
N SER A 183 13.41 -7.12 4.36
CA SER A 183 14.57 -6.62 3.60
C SER A 183 14.33 -5.25 2.96
N GLY A 184 13.07 -4.83 2.85
CA GLY A 184 12.71 -3.53 2.31
C GLY A 184 12.91 -2.43 3.35
N HIS A 185 13.84 -1.51 3.09
CA HIS A 185 14.13 -0.40 4.00
C HIS A 185 13.89 0.92 3.29
N PRO A 186 12.81 1.65 3.59
CA PRO A 186 12.59 2.97 3.04
C PRO A 186 13.59 3.97 3.61
N ASP A 187 14.10 4.87 2.78
CA ASP A 187 14.92 6.00 3.21
C ASP A 187 14.07 7.14 3.79
N PHE A 188 12.82 7.21 3.37
CA PHE A 188 11.84 8.21 3.79
C PHE A 188 10.42 7.69 3.53
N ILE A 189 9.44 8.35 4.11
CA ILE A 189 8.03 8.15 3.83
C ILE A 189 7.50 9.45 3.24
N ALA A 190 6.96 9.39 2.01
CA ALA A 190 6.10 10.44 1.49
C ALA A 190 4.66 10.15 1.91
N SER A 191 3.87 11.18 2.11
CA SER A 191 2.45 11.01 2.44
C SER A 191 1.59 11.99 1.67
N ASN A 192 0.50 11.48 1.10
CA ASN A 192 -0.58 12.31 0.59
C ASN A 192 -1.58 12.55 1.73
N TYR A 193 -1.90 13.80 1.99
CA TYR A 193 -2.81 14.18 3.06
C TYR A 193 -3.86 15.15 2.53
N TYR A 194 -5.14 14.76 2.62
CA TYR A 194 -6.25 15.56 2.08
C TYR A 194 -7.28 15.93 3.14
N SER A 195 -7.51 15.04 4.11
CA SER A 195 -8.58 15.21 5.08
C SER A 195 -8.30 14.46 6.39
N THR A 196 -9.02 14.84 7.42
CA THR A 196 -9.13 14.07 8.67
C THR A 196 -10.37 13.18 8.63
N ALA A 197 -10.42 12.20 9.51
CA ALA A 197 -11.60 11.38 9.76
C ALA A 197 -11.99 11.45 11.24
N THR A 198 -13.28 11.27 11.53
CA THR A 198 -13.77 11.09 12.91
C THR A 198 -14.46 9.73 12.97
N ALA A 199 -14.12 8.93 13.97
CA ALA A 199 -14.68 7.60 14.17
C ALA A 199 -15.47 7.52 15.49
N ALA A 200 -16.59 6.86 15.44
CA ALA A 200 -17.41 6.48 16.60
C ALA A 200 -17.68 4.98 16.57
N MET A 201 -17.90 4.36 17.73
CA MET A 201 -18.49 3.03 17.77
C MET A 201 -19.97 3.16 17.42
N ASP A 202 -20.43 2.36 16.48
CA ASP A 202 -21.84 2.29 16.15
C ASP A 202 -22.53 1.35 17.14
N ASP A 203 -23.37 1.90 18.02
CA ASP A 203 -24.21 1.14 18.95
C ASP A 203 -25.54 0.71 18.32
N SER A 204 -25.80 1.07 17.07
CA SER A 204 -27.02 0.68 16.38
C SER A 204 -26.99 -0.82 16.07
N THR A 205 -27.93 -1.55 16.62
CA THR A 205 -28.23 -2.95 16.27
C THR A 205 -29.08 -3.05 15.00
N GLU A 206 -29.25 -1.96 14.27
CA GLU A 206 -29.95 -1.97 12.98
C GLU A 206 -29.02 -2.63 11.96
N GLU A 207 -29.48 -3.78 11.43
CA GLU A 207 -28.90 -4.41 10.26
C GLU A 207 -28.73 -3.34 9.19
N ALA A 208 -27.51 -3.12 8.73
CA ALA A 208 -27.26 -2.23 7.62
C ALA A 208 -28.09 -2.71 6.44
N ASP A 209 -29.07 -1.91 6.04
CA ASP A 209 -29.85 -2.16 4.83
C ASP A 209 -28.88 -2.20 3.64
N PRO A 210 -28.75 -3.34 2.96
CA PRO A 210 -27.82 -3.44 1.83
C PRO A 210 -28.42 -2.68 0.66
N ALA A 211 -28.13 -1.38 0.56
CA ALA A 211 -28.46 -0.56 -0.59
C ALA A 211 -27.35 -0.60 -1.65
#